data_b3ae46298e42aad8fd5a1c4cf6ed503d
#
_entry.id   b3ae46298e42aad8fd5a1c4cf6ed503d
#
_cell.length_a   1.000
_cell.length_b   1.000
_cell.length_c   1.000
_cell.angle_alpha   90.00
_cell.angle_beta   90.00
_cell.angle_gamma   90.00
#
_symmetry.space_group_name_H-M   'P 1'
#
loop_
_entity.id
_entity.type
_entity.pdbx_description
1 polymer ?
#
loop_
_entity_poly.entity_id
_entity_poly.type
_entity_poly.pdbx_seq_one_letter_code
_entity_poly.pdbx_strand_id
1 'polypeptide(L)' 'MPLCRAMGSGLWEIRTDLPTKRIARVLLCVYREHLVALHGFIKKTRATPDEDLALARKRKKELEQ' A
#
# COMPACT_ATOMS: atom_id res chain seq x y z
N MET A 1 -15.22 3.16 6.23
CA MET A 1 -14.07 2.57 6.93
C MET A 1 -13.01 2.13 5.94
N PRO A 2 -11.73 2.33 6.25
CA PRO A 2 -10.69 1.83 5.38
C PRO A 2 -10.67 0.32 5.36
N LEU A 3 -10.40 -0.26 4.20
CA LEU A 3 -10.22 -1.70 4.06
C LEU A 3 -8.75 -2.03 4.11
N CYS A 4 -8.40 -3.03 4.91
CA CYS A 4 -7.03 -3.51 5.02
C CYS A 4 -6.93 -4.88 4.35
N ARG A 5 -6.01 -5.02 3.43
CA ARG A 5 -5.87 -6.24 2.64
C ARG A 5 -4.42 -6.69 2.57
N ALA A 6 -4.20 -7.97 2.80
CA ALA A 6 -2.87 -8.55 2.65
C ALA A 6 -2.54 -8.72 1.17
N MET A 7 -1.36 -8.21 0.77
CA MET A 7 -0.91 -8.28 -0.62
C MET A 7 0.17 -9.33 -0.86
N GLY A 8 0.47 -10.12 0.15
CA GLY A 8 1.55 -11.09 0.08
C GLY A 8 2.91 -10.45 0.38
N SER A 9 3.92 -11.27 0.61
CA SER A 9 5.30 -10.82 0.89
C SER A 9 5.41 -9.82 2.04
N GLY A 10 4.48 -9.87 3.01
CA GLY A 10 4.49 -8.96 4.14
C GLY A 10 3.98 -7.57 3.85
N LEU A 11 3.34 -7.38 2.69
CA LEU A 11 2.75 -6.09 2.33
C LEU A 11 1.27 -6.06 2.67
N TRP A 12 0.81 -4.88 3.05
CA TRP A 12 -0.60 -4.61 3.33
C TRP A 12 -1.05 -3.40 2.54
N GLU A 13 -2.32 -3.39 2.17
CA GLU A 13 -2.93 -2.26 1.48
C GLU A 13 -4.08 -1.73 2.32
N ILE A 14 -4.09 -0.43 2.58
CA ILE A 14 -5.24 0.25 3.18
C ILE A 14 -5.91 1.05 2.08
N ARG A 15 -7.21 0.87 1.94
CA ARG A 15 -8.00 1.52 0.90
C ARG A 15 -9.06 2.40 1.53
N THR A 16 -9.15 3.65 1.08
CA THR A 16 -10.13 4.61 1.57
C THR A 16 -10.81 5.27 0.38
N ASP A 17 -12.15 5.28 0.41
CA ASP A 17 -12.93 5.97 -0.62
C ASP A 17 -12.92 7.47 -0.38
N LEU A 18 -12.66 8.23 -1.44
CA LEU A 18 -12.67 9.69 -1.38
C LEU A 18 -13.99 10.22 -1.94
N PRO A 19 -14.41 11.44 -1.50
CA PRO A 19 -15.67 12.04 -1.97
C PRO A 19 -15.74 12.27 -3.48
N THR A 20 -14.60 12.32 -4.16
CA THR A 20 -14.52 12.59 -5.59
C THR A 20 -14.55 11.34 -6.45
N LYS A 21 -15.10 10.24 -5.95
CA LYS A 21 -15.15 8.94 -6.63
C LYS A 21 -13.76 8.37 -6.92
N ARG A 22 -12.77 8.78 -6.16
CA ARG A 22 -11.42 8.25 -6.24
C ARG A 22 -11.15 7.36 -5.04
N ILE A 23 -10.16 6.52 -5.17
CA ILE A 23 -9.74 5.63 -4.10
C ILE A 23 -8.32 5.97 -3.71
N ALA A 24 -8.12 6.32 -2.45
CA ALA A 24 -6.78 6.50 -1.90
C ALA A 24 -6.28 5.15 -1.41
N ARG A 25 -5.08 4.78 -1.79
CA ARG A 25 -4.46 3.51 -1.39
C ARG A 25 -3.09 3.77 -0.79
N VAL A 26 -2.81 3.09 0.30
CA VAL A 26 -1.50 3.16 0.95
C VAL A 26 -0.99 1.74 1.11
N LEU A 27 0.22 1.50 0.61
CA LEU A 27 0.89 0.24 0.78
C LEU A 27 1.86 0.35 1.95
N LEU A 28 1.78 -0.59 2.88
CA LEU A 28 2.58 -0.54 4.08
C LEU A 28 3.04 -1.93 4.48
N CYS A 29 3.99 -1.98 5.40
CA CYS A 29 4.47 -3.23 5.95
C CYS A 29 4.66 -3.08 7.46
N VAL A 30 4.83 -4.22 8.14
CA VAL A 30 5.19 -4.22 9.56
C VAL A 30 6.69 -4.48 9.65
N TYR A 31 7.40 -3.58 10.32
CA TYR A 31 8.83 -3.69 10.50
C TYR A 31 9.18 -3.33 11.95
N ARG A 32 9.79 -4.29 12.64
CA ARG A 32 10.17 -4.12 14.06
C ARG A 32 8.99 -3.62 14.91
N GLU A 33 7.83 -4.25 14.74
CA GLU A 33 6.59 -3.94 15.45
C GLU A 33 5.99 -2.56 15.13
N HIS A 34 6.46 -1.94 14.04
CA HIS A 34 5.92 -0.66 13.58
C HIS A 34 5.29 -0.82 12.20
N LEU A 35 4.22 -0.08 11.97
CA LEU A 35 3.63 0.02 10.64
C LEU A 35 4.38 1.11 9.87
N VAL A 36 4.93 0.73 8.72
CA VAL A 36 5.69 1.65 7.89
C VAL A 36 4.97 1.83 6.56
N ALA A 37 4.58 3.06 6.26
CA ALA A 37 3.98 3.38 4.97
C ALA A 37 5.07 3.44 3.92
N LEU A 38 4.93 2.62 2.88
CA LEU A 38 5.92 2.51 1.82
C LEU A 38 5.59 3.38 0.61
N HIS A 39 4.32 3.45 0.27
CA HIS A 39 3.88 4.16 -0.94
C HIS A 39 2.39 4.44 -0.85
N GLY A 40 2.00 5.65 -1.20
CA GLY A 40 0.61 6.05 -1.25
C GLY A 40 0.27 6.62 -2.61
N PHE A 41 -0.93 6.34 -3.09
CA PHE A 41 -1.38 6.85 -4.38
C PHE A 41 -2.89 6.94 -4.45
N ILE A 42 -3.39 7.71 -5.40
CA ILE A 42 -4.82 7.88 -5.64
C ILE A 42 -5.12 7.36 -7.04
N LYS A 43 -6.05 6.41 -7.14
CA LYS A 43 -6.42 5.79 -8.41
C LYS A 43 -7.93 5.73 -8.57
N LYS A 44 -8.37 5.71 -9.82
CA LYS A 44 -9.78 5.51 -10.16
C LYS A 44 -10.10 4.04 -10.36
N THR A 45 -9.09 3.20 -10.55
CA THR A 45 -9.26 1.77 -10.80
C THR A 45 -9.24 0.98 -9.51
N ARG A 46 -9.85 -0.20 -9.53
CA ARG A 46 -9.89 -1.08 -8.37
C ARG A 46 -8.61 -1.87 -8.16
N ALA A 47 -7.88 -2.10 -9.22
CA ALA A 47 -6.66 -2.90 -9.15
C ALA A 47 -5.46 -2.04 -8.74
N THR A 48 -4.56 -2.62 -7.93
CA THR A 48 -3.31 -1.97 -7.60
C THR A 48 -2.35 -2.18 -8.77
N PRO A 49 -1.84 -1.11 -9.39
CA PRO A 49 -0.91 -1.25 -10.51
C PRO A 49 0.37 -1.96 -10.10
N ASP A 50 0.92 -2.76 -11.02
CA ASP A 50 2.16 -3.49 -10.77
C ASP A 50 3.33 -2.57 -10.46
N GLU A 51 3.35 -1.39 -11.06
CA GLU A 51 4.39 -0.39 -10.81
C GLU A 51 4.41 0.06 -9.34
N ASP A 52 3.22 0.28 -8.78
CA ASP A 52 3.12 0.70 -7.40
C ASP A 52 3.50 -0.42 -6.44
N LEU A 53 3.11 -1.65 -6.76
CA LEU A 53 3.50 -2.82 -5.98
C LEU A 53 5.02 -3.02 -6.01
N ALA A 54 5.61 -2.90 -7.19
CA ALA A 54 7.05 -3.07 -7.35
C ALA A 54 7.81 -2.02 -6.55
N LEU A 55 7.34 -0.77 -6.57
CA LEU A 55 7.96 0.31 -5.81
C LEU A 55 7.86 0.05 -4.30
N ALA A 56 6.69 -0.40 -3.84
CA ALA A 56 6.50 -0.71 -2.43
C ALA A 56 7.41 -1.85 -1.98
N ARG A 57 7.54 -2.89 -2.80
CA ARG A 57 8.42 -4.01 -2.49
C ARG A 57 9.88 -3.58 -2.43
N LYS A 58 10.28 -2.72 -3.34
CA LYS A 58 11.64 -2.18 -3.36
C LYS A 58 11.93 -1.41 -2.08
N ARG A 59 11.01 -0.55 -1.67
CA ARG A 59 11.17 0.24 -0.46
C ARG A 59 11.19 -0.63 0.79
N LYS A 60 10.36 -1.67 0.81
CA LYS A 60 10.37 -2.62 1.91
C LYS A 60 11.72 -3.32 2.02
N LYS A 61 12.28 -3.74 0.89
CA LYS A 61 13.58 -4.39 0.86
C LYS A 61 14.70 -3.47 1.36
N GLU A 62 14.65 -2.20 0.97
CA GLU A 62 15.63 -1.22 1.45
C GLU A 62 15.53 -1.02 2.95
N LEU A 63 14.32 -1.06 3.48
CA LEU A 63 14.09 -0.92 4.92
C LEU A 63 14.67 -2.10 5.69
N GLU A 64 14.62 -3.30 5.11
CA GLU A 64 15.08 -4.52 5.76
C GLU A 64 16.58 -4.77 5.67
N GLN A 65 17.28 -3.96 4.93
CA GLN A 65 18.74 -4.09 4.78
C GLN A 65 19.50 -3.58 6.01
#